data_db555fcbf7fa41b89aa5db2dcd6774b6
#
_entry.id   db555fcbf7fa41b89aa5db2dcd6774b6
#
_cell.length_a   1.000
_cell.length_b   1.000
_cell.length_c   1.000
_cell.angle_alpha   90.00
_cell.angle_beta   90.00
_cell.angle_gamma   90.00
#
_symmetry.space_group_name_H-M   'P 1'
#
loop_
_entity.id
_entity.type
_entity.pdbx_description
1 polymer ?
#
loop_
_entity_poly.entity_id
_entity_poly.type
_entity_poly.pdbx_seq_one_letter_code
_entity_poly.pdbx_strand_id
1 'polypeptide(L)' 'MAYIAKLDYHFAQARYYRLVIVVMDTETKEVVARYSTRIEEGKMAEAEQKLINRVNKKLGTNF' A
#
# COMPACT_ATOMS: atom_id res chain seq x y z
N MET A 1 -13.81 -11.68 -8.27
CA MET A 1 -13.03 -10.46 -8.50
C MET A 1 -11.59 -10.68 -8.13
N ALA A 2 -10.68 -10.22 -8.97
CA ALA A 2 -9.26 -10.36 -8.70
C ALA A 2 -8.65 -8.97 -8.53
N TYR A 3 -7.73 -8.86 -7.59
CA TYR A 3 -7.05 -7.59 -7.29
C TYR A 3 -5.55 -7.77 -7.38
N ILE A 4 -4.87 -6.73 -7.84
CA ILE A 4 -3.42 -6.63 -7.80
C ILE A 4 -3.05 -5.48 -6.87
N ALA A 5 -2.17 -5.75 -5.91
CA ALA A 5 -1.65 -4.73 -5.01
C ALA A 5 -0.20 -4.41 -5.39
N LYS A 6 0.10 -3.13 -5.46
CA LYS A 6 1.46 -2.64 -5.77
C LYS A 6 1.92 -1.70 -4.67
N LEU A 7 3.13 -1.95 -4.17
CA LEU A 7 3.77 -1.11 -3.16
C LEU A 7 4.88 -0.30 -3.83
N ASP A 8 4.84 1.02 -3.66
CA ASP A 8 5.86 1.91 -4.18
C ASP A 8 6.46 2.75 -3.05
N TYR A 9 7.77 2.95 -3.12
CA TYR A 9 8.49 3.78 -2.18
C TYR A 9 8.84 5.09 -2.85
N HIS A 10 8.48 6.21 -2.21
CA HIS A 10 8.81 7.53 -2.69
C HIS A 10 9.70 8.23 -1.68
N PHE A 11 10.85 8.69 -2.13
CA PHE A 11 11.73 9.49 -1.31
C PHE A 11 11.09 10.87 -1.07
N ALA A 12 10.81 11.18 0.18
CA ALA A 12 10.14 12.42 0.53
C ALA A 12 11.10 13.49 1.08
N GLN A 13 11.94 13.11 2.02
CA GLN A 13 12.95 14.00 2.62
C GLN A 13 14.12 13.18 3.17
N ALA A 14 15.14 13.85 3.68
CA ALA A 14 16.42 13.24 4.05
C ALA A 14 16.34 12.07 5.04
N ARG A 15 15.27 11.92 5.80
CA ARG A 15 15.20 10.90 6.86
C ARG A 15 13.99 9.99 6.78
N TYR A 16 13.15 10.13 5.76
CA TYR A 16 12.01 9.24 5.64
C TYR A 16 11.55 9.12 4.20
N TYR A 17 10.85 8.02 3.99
CA TYR A 17 10.22 7.72 2.71
C TYR A 17 8.72 7.70 2.90
N ARG A 18 8.01 7.85 1.80
CA ARG A 18 6.57 7.63 1.77
C ARG A 18 6.33 6.28 1.09
N LEU A 19 5.55 5.44 1.73
CA LEU A 19 5.12 4.18 1.16
C LEU A 19 3.68 4.35 0.67
N VAL A 20 3.43 3.95 -0.56
CA VAL A 20 2.11 4.01 -1.17
C VAL A 20 1.71 2.62 -1.62
N ILE A 21 0.51 2.17 -1.25
CA ILE A 21 -0.08 0.96 -1.79
C ILE A 21 -1.23 1.34 -2.72
N VAL A 22 -1.23 0.76 -3.90
CA VAL A 22 -2.29 0.94 -4.89
C VAL A 22 -2.85 -0.43 -5.22
N VAL A 23 -4.16 -0.58 -5.12
CA VAL A 23 -4.85 -1.82 -5.46
C VAL A 23 -5.75 -1.58 -6.65
N MET A 24 -5.61 -2.41 -7.66
CA MET A 24 -6.34 -2.32 -8.90
C MET A 24 -7.18 -3.56 -9.10
N ASP A 25 -8.42 -3.37 -9.57
CA ASP A 25 -9.26 -4.46 -10.04
C ASP A 25 -8.75 -4.89 -11.41
N THR A 26 -8.42 -6.16 -11.57
CA THR A 26 -7.85 -6.67 -12.82
C THR A 26 -8.87 -6.76 -13.95
N GLU A 27 -10.15 -6.83 -13.64
CA GLU A 27 -11.21 -6.90 -14.66
C GLU A 27 -11.51 -5.54 -15.25
N THR A 28 -11.69 -4.53 -14.40
CA THR A 28 -12.01 -3.17 -14.83
C THR A 28 -10.79 -2.30 -15.05
N LYS A 29 -9.64 -2.70 -14.48
CA LYS A 29 -8.38 -1.95 -14.48
C LYS A 29 -8.48 -0.62 -13.75
N GLU A 30 -9.42 -0.51 -12.84
CA GLU A 30 -9.60 0.69 -12.03
C GLU A 30 -8.91 0.55 -10.68
N VAL A 31 -8.39 1.65 -10.18
CA VAL A 31 -7.84 1.71 -8.84
C VAL A 31 -9.00 1.71 -7.84
N VAL A 32 -9.06 0.70 -6.98
CA VAL A 32 -10.14 0.54 -6.01
C VAL A 32 -9.73 0.93 -4.60
N ALA A 33 -8.43 1.03 -4.35
CA ALA A 33 -7.91 1.48 -3.05
C ALA A 33 -6.52 2.07 -3.23
N ARG A 34 -6.25 3.13 -2.48
CA ARG A 34 -4.94 3.77 -2.47
C ARG A 34 -4.71 4.33 -1.07
N TYR A 35 -3.64 3.89 -0.43
CA TYR A 35 -3.27 4.36 0.89
C TYR A 35 -1.79 4.71 0.90
N SER A 36 -1.43 5.65 1.74
CA SER A 36 -0.03 6.02 1.91
C SER A 36 0.28 6.23 3.38
N THR A 37 1.53 6.02 3.73
CA THR A 37 2.03 6.29 5.06
C THR A 37 3.48 6.72 5.00
N ARG A 38 3.91 7.42 6.03
CA ARG A 38 5.30 7.82 6.18
C ARG A 38 6.08 6.67 6.81
N ILE A 39 7.27 6.39 6.30
CA ILE A 39 8.15 5.36 6.84
C ILE A 39 9.36 6.00 7.47
N GLU A 40 9.61 5.68 8.72
CA GLU A 40 10.85 6.04 9.38
C GLU A 40 11.90 4.96 9.14
N GLU A 41 13.16 5.33 9.23
CA GLU A 41 14.26 4.39 9.06
C GLU A 41 14.13 3.22 10.04
N GLY A 42 14.27 2.00 9.50
CA GLY A 42 14.18 0.78 10.30
C GLY A 42 12.77 0.26 10.55
N LYS A 43 11.72 0.95 10.07
CA LYS A 43 10.33 0.54 10.30
C LYS A 43 9.56 0.22 9.02
N MET A 44 10.28 -0.17 8.00
CA MET A 44 9.68 -0.44 6.69
C MET A 44 8.69 -1.60 6.71
N ALA A 45 9.04 -2.71 7.35
CA ALA A 45 8.16 -3.88 7.42
C ALA A 45 6.86 -3.59 8.14
N GLU A 46 6.90 -2.80 9.20
CA GLU A 46 5.70 -2.40 9.94
C GLU A 46 4.78 -1.53 9.09
N ALA A 47 5.37 -0.60 8.33
CA ALA A 47 4.60 0.29 7.45
C ALA A 47 3.92 -0.50 6.34
N GLU A 48 4.62 -1.45 5.72
CA GLU A 48 4.04 -2.32 4.70
C GLU A 48 2.85 -3.11 5.26
N GLN A 49 3.03 -3.75 6.41
CA GLN A 49 1.98 -4.54 7.02
C GLN A 49 0.77 -3.70 7.38
N LYS A 50 1.00 -2.48 7.87
CA LYS A 50 -0.07 -1.55 8.21
C LYS A 50 -0.95 -1.22 6.99
N LEU A 51 -0.32 -0.94 5.86
CA LEU A 51 -1.06 -0.64 4.64
C LEU A 51 -1.78 -1.87 4.09
N ILE A 52 -1.13 -3.03 4.11
CA ILE A 52 -1.74 -4.28 3.68
C ILE A 52 -2.97 -4.60 4.54
N ASN A 53 -2.88 -4.42 5.85
CA ASN A 53 -4.02 -4.66 6.74
C ASN A 53 -5.19 -3.73 6.43
N ARG A 54 -4.93 -2.48 6.09
CA ARG A 54 -5.98 -1.53 5.70
C ARG A 54 -6.68 -1.97 4.42
N VAL A 55 -5.92 -2.42 3.43
CA VAL A 55 -6.46 -2.92 2.17
C VAL A 55 -7.32 -4.16 2.42
N ASN A 56 -6.80 -5.11 3.19
CA ASN A 56 -7.53 -6.35 3.49
C ASN A 56 -8.85 -6.07 4.18
N LYS A 57 -8.85 -5.13 5.12
CA LYS A 57 -10.07 -4.74 5.83
C LYS A 57 -11.07 -4.06 4.90
N LYS A 58 -10.58 -3.20 4.01
CA LYS A 58 -11.44 -2.45 3.09
C LYS A 58 -12.08 -3.34 2.04
N LEU A 59 -11.30 -4.24 1.46
CA LEU A 59 -11.72 -5.04 0.29
C LEU A 59 -12.07 -6.49 0.64
N GLY A 60 -11.86 -6.91 1.87
CA GLY A 60 -12.06 -8.31 2.23
C GLY A 60 -11.04 -9.25 1.61
N THR A 61 -9.87 -8.74 1.27
CA THR A 61 -8.80 -9.51 0.65
C THR A 61 -7.89 -10.14 1.69
N ASN A 62 -6.94 -10.94 1.21
CA ASN A 62 -5.98 -11.64 2.07
C ASN A 62 -4.57 -11.51 1.50
N PHE A 63 -4.15 -10.29 1.24
CA PHE A 63 -2.79 -10.03 0.76
C PHE A 63 -1.70 -10.34 1.78
#